data_07f8f1d652cd3d17f9ae2c00bb06f0c1
#
_entry.id   07f8f1d652cd3d17f9ae2c00bb06f0c1
#
_cell.length_a   1.000
_cell.length_b   1.000
_cell.length_c   1.000
_cell.angle_alpha   90.00
_cell.angle_beta   90.00
_cell.angle_gamma   90.00
#
_symmetry.space_group_name_H-M   'P 1'
#
loop_
_entity.id
_entity.type
_entity.pdbx_description
1 polymer ?
#
loop_
_entity_poly.entity_id
_entity_poly.type
_entity_poly.pdbx_seq_one_letter_code
_entity_poly.pdbx_strand_id
1 'polypeptide(L)'
;MRRSGRFLSCFVLTVLFVVVNSFNSSAHHVSNGLSGIAAVPCSNIIMFQENPVTQKDVTGWVQKLVAEVNKSALEKTENPEAPQVELTPDLLWFGTLLYCGLDPSQPLVKASLRLIDAEWDKLKEGTKKDL
;
A
#
# COMPACT_ATOMS: atom_id res chain seq x y z
N MET A 1 -36.33 54.74 20.83
CA MET A 1 -34.89 54.88 21.09
C MET A 1 -34.25 53.51 21.12
N ARG A 2 -33.53 53.23 20.12
CA ARG A 2 -32.36 52.38 19.95
C ARG A 2 -31.99 51.40 21.07
N ARG A 3 -32.14 50.11 20.81
CA ARG A 3 -31.22 49.07 21.23
C ARG A 3 -31.13 48.02 20.10
N SER A 4 -30.22 48.28 19.21
CA SER A 4 -29.66 47.32 18.25
C SER A 4 -28.89 46.23 18.97
N GLY A 5 -29.15 44.95 18.72
CA GLY A 5 -28.34 44.11 17.84
C GLY A 5 -27.01 43.67 18.45
N ARG A 6 -26.99 42.50 19.06
CA ARG A 6 -25.77 41.71 19.27
C ARG A 6 -26.15 40.26 19.56
N PHE A 7 -26.76 39.60 18.60
CA PHE A 7 -26.97 38.13 18.65
C PHE A 7 -26.84 37.53 17.27
N LEU A 8 -25.67 37.71 16.63
CA LEU A 8 -25.42 37.05 15.36
C LEU A 8 -23.91 36.78 15.18
N SER A 9 -23.24 36.20 16.18
CA SER A 9 -21.83 35.89 16.04
C SER A 9 -21.38 34.57 16.69
N CYS A 10 -22.33 33.72 17.09
CA CYS A 10 -21.97 32.42 17.71
C CYS A 10 -22.38 31.20 16.90
N PHE A 11 -22.96 31.34 15.72
CA PHE A 11 -23.43 30.18 14.93
C PHE A 11 -22.58 29.79 13.74
N VAL A 12 -21.51 30.50 13.43
CA VAL A 12 -20.65 30.25 12.28
C VAL A 12 -19.40 29.43 12.64
N LEU A 13 -19.07 29.27 13.92
CA LEU A 13 -17.83 28.59 14.34
C LEU A 13 -18.01 27.10 14.65
N THR A 14 -19.24 26.59 14.64
CA THR A 14 -19.49 25.16 14.98
C THR A 14 -19.60 24.24 13.76
N VAL A 15 -19.64 24.76 12.54
CA VAL A 15 -19.80 23.94 11.32
C VAL A 15 -18.47 23.59 10.67
N LEU A 16 -17.36 24.22 11.06
CA LEU A 16 -16.04 23.98 10.43
C LEU A 16 -15.21 22.84 11.06
N PHE A 17 -15.72 22.20 12.12
CA PHE A 17 -14.95 21.15 12.83
C PHE A 17 -15.38 19.72 12.51
N VAL A 18 -16.36 19.50 11.64
CA VAL A 18 -16.90 18.16 11.35
C VAL A 18 -16.36 17.56 10.05
N VAL A 19 -15.60 18.29 9.22
CA VAL A 19 -15.18 17.80 7.88
C VAL A 19 -13.80 17.17 7.87
N VAL A 20 -13.04 17.17 8.97
CA VAL A 20 -11.64 16.70 8.98
C VAL A 20 -11.48 15.22 9.37
N ASN A 21 -12.56 14.54 9.80
CA ASN A 21 -12.45 13.16 10.30
C ASN A 21 -12.90 12.06 9.32
N SER A 22 -13.13 12.36 8.05
CA SER A 22 -13.63 11.36 7.09
C SER A 22 -12.57 10.72 6.18
N PHE A 23 -11.28 11.01 6.37
CA PHE A 23 -10.23 10.47 5.49
C PHE A 23 -9.46 9.27 6.06
N ASN A 24 -9.82 8.77 7.24
CA ASN A 24 -9.07 7.66 7.87
C ASN A 24 -9.71 6.28 7.74
N SER A 25 -10.77 6.10 6.94
CA SER A 25 -11.50 4.81 6.92
C SER A 25 -11.09 3.86 5.79
N SER A 26 -10.20 4.22 4.89
CA SER A 26 -9.84 3.33 3.75
C SER A 26 -8.62 2.44 3.98
N ALA A 27 -7.88 2.62 5.08
CA ALA A 27 -6.68 1.84 5.37
C ALA A 27 -6.95 0.54 6.16
N HIS A 28 -8.17 0.35 6.68
CA HIS A 28 -8.46 -0.78 7.59
C HIS A 28 -8.92 -2.07 6.91
N HIS A 29 -9.23 -2.08 5.61
CA HIS A 29 -9.77 -3.27 4.96
C HIS A 29 -8.75 -4.22 4.31
N VAL A 30 -7.49 -3.81 4.17
CA VAL A 30 -6.43 -4.67 3.58
C VAL A 30 -5.68 -5.48 4.65
N SER A 31 -5.86 -5.15 5.93
CA SER A 31 -4.99 -5.68 7.00
C SER A 31 -5.41 -7.02 7.61
N ASN A 32 -6.61 -7.53 7.35
CA ASN A 32 -7.11 -8.70 8.09
C ASN A 32 -6.53 -10.05 7.66
N GLY A 33 -5.78 -10.12 6.54
CA GLY A 33 -5.09 -11.34 6.11
C GLY A 33 -3.57 -11.22 6.03
N LEU A 34 -3.01 -10.00 6.13
CA LEU A 34 -1.60 -9.69 5.93
C LEU A 34 -0.93 -9.16 7.21
N SER A 35 -1.52 -9.42 8.38
CA SER A 35 -0.90 -9.11 9.67
C SER A 35 0.42 -9.88 9.85
N GLY A 36 1.29 -9.42 10.72
CA GLY A 36 2.57 -10.04 11.02
C GLY A 36 3.73 -9.15 10.62
N ILE A 37 4.51 -9.51 9.61
CA ILE A 37 5.73 -8.78 9.26
C ILE A 37 5.51 -7.51 8.45
N ALA A 38 4.28 -7.17 8.08
CA ALA A 38 3.94 -5.99 7.27
C ALA A 38 4.54 -4.67 7.80
N ALA A 39 4.49 -4.49 9.12
CA ALA A 39 4.96 -3.29 9.81
C ALA A 39 6.44 -3.34 10.21
N VAL A 40 7.13 -4.45 9.97
CA VAL A 40 8.56 -4.58 10.30
C VAL A 40 9.35 -3.56 9.49
N PRO A 41 10.23 -2.75 10.11
CA PRO A 41 11.09 -1.82 9.40
C PRO A 41 12.02 -2.53 8.42
N CYS A 42 12.23 -1.98 7.26
CA CYS A 42 13.15 -2.50 6.24
C CYS A 42 14.58 -2.69 6.77
N SER A 43 15.03 -1.84 7.70
CA SER A 43 16.32 -1.99 8.36
C SER A 43 16.50 -3.35 9.04
N ASN A 44 15.41 -3.90 9.63
CA ASN A 44 15.47 -5.22 10.26
C ASN A 44 15.56 -6.33 9.19
N ILE A 45 14.85 -6.19 8.08
CA ILE A 45 14.92 -7.15 6.97
C ILE A 45 16.34 -7.18 6.39
N ILE A 46 16.95 -6.00 6.17
CA ILE A 46 18.33 -5.87 5.69
C ILE A 46 19.32 -6.48 6.68
N MET A 47 19.14 -6.23 7.98
CA MET A 47 20.01 -6.77 9.03
C MET A 47 20.04 -8.31 9.04
N PHE A 48 18.91 -8.94 8.74
CA PHE A 48 18.77 -10.40 8.74
C PHE A 48 18.68 -11.00 7.33
N GLN A 49 19.17 -10.29 6.31
CA GLN A 49 19.05 -10.71 4.90
C GLN A 49 19.72 -12.06 4.59
N GLU A 50 20.78 -12.42 5.33
CA GLU A 50 21.45 -13.71 5.16
C GLU A 50 20.77 -14.87 5.89
N ASN A 51 19.72 -14.60 6.66
CA ASN A 51 19.00 -15.62 7.39
C ASN A 51 17.93 -16.27 6.48
N PRO A 52 18.03 -17.59 6.20
CA PRO A 52 17.09 -18.27 5.32
C PRO A 52 15.64 -18.27 5.82
N VAL A 53 15.43 -18.19 7.13
CA VAL A 53 14.08 -18.08 7.71
C VAL A 53 13.48 -16.71 7.37
N THR A 54 14.25 -15.63 7.55
CA THR A 54 13.84 -14.27 7.16
C THR A 54 13.50 -14.22 5.68
N GLN A 55 14.36 -14.75 4.82
CA GLN A 55 14.13 -14.79 3.39
C GLN A 55 12.82 -15.51 3.04
N LYS A 56 12.60 -16.71 3.62
CA LYS A 56 11.39 -17.50 3.39
C LYS A 56 10.13 -16.76 3.86
N ASP A 57 10.15 -16.18 5.05
CA ASP A 57 9.00 -15.51 5.64
C ASP A 57 8.63 -14.24 4.87
N VAL A 58 9.62 -13.43 4.49
CA VAL A 58 9.42 -12.23 3.67
C VAL A 58 8.89 -12.59 2.30
N THR A 59 9.54 -13.52 1.59
CA THR A 59 9.12 -13.96 0.25
C THR A 59 7.71 -14.50 0.26
N GLY A 60 7.38 -15.37 1.22
CA GLY A 60 6.05 -15.95 1.35
C GLY A 60 4.98 -14.90 1.67
N TRP A 61 5.32 -13.90 2.47
CA TRP A 61 4.41 -12.81 2.80
C TRP A 61 4.18 -11.88 1.59
N VAL A 62 5.25 -11.49 0.88
CA VAL A 62 5.14 -10.63 -0.32
C VAL A 62 4.37 -11.35 -1.43
N GLN A 63 4.56 -12.66 -1.59
CA GLN A 63 3.78 -13.46 -2.55
C GLN A 63 2.28 -13.41 -2.27
N LYS A 64 1.86 -13.48 -1.00
CA LYS A 64 0.45 -13.30 -0.62
C LYS A 64 -0.04 -11.89 -0.92
N LEU A 65 0.77 -10.88 -0.68
CA LEU A 65 0.42 -9.50 -1.02
C LEU A 65 0.20 -9.32 -2.52
N VAL A 66 1.07 -9.89 -3.37
CA VAL A 66 0.90 -9.91 -4.83
C VAL A 66 -0.43 -10.55 -5.22
N ALA A 67 -0.77 -11.70 -4.64
CA ALA A 67 -2.03 -12.38 -4.91
C ALA A 67 -3.26 -11.53 -4.54
N GLU A 68 -3.23 -10.83 -3.40
CA GLU A 68 -4.31 -9.93 -2.99
C GLU A 68 -4.44 -8.70 -3.90
N VAL A 69 -3.33 -8.12 -4.35
CA VAL A 69 -3.33 -7.01 -5.30
C VAL A 69 -3.90 -7.45 -6.65
N ASN A 70 -3.47 -8.60 -7.17
CA ASN A 70 -3.99 -9.16 -8.42
C ASN A 70 -5.50 -9.43 -8.33
N LYS A 71 -5.96 -10.04 -7.24
CA LYS A 71 -7.37 -10.29 -6.99
C LYS A 71 -8.18 -8.99 -7.00
N SER A 72 -7.72 -7.97 -6.27
CA SER A 72 -8.38 -6.65 -6.25
C SER A 72 -8.42 -5.99 -7.62
N ALA A 73 -7.39 -6.17 -8.44
CA ALA A 73 -7.35 -5.63 -9.79
C ALA A 73 -8.36 -6.34 -10.71
N LEU A 74 -8.47 -7.66 -10.64
CA LEU A 74 -9.46 -8.44 -11.40
C LEU A 74 -10.89 -8.06 -11.03
N GLU A 75 -11.18 -7.92 -9.73
CA GLU A 75 -12.51 -7.51 -9.24
C GLU A 75 -12.92 -6.11 -9.74
N LYS A 76 -11.96 -5.19 -9.84
CA LYS A 76 -12.22 -3.82 -10.32
C LYS A 76 -12.38 -3.72 -11.83
N THR A 77 -11.72 -4.57 -12.59
CA THR A 77 -11.77 -4.52 -14.06
C THR A 77 -12.91 -5.33 -14.64
N GLU A 78 -13.52 -6.25 -13.85
CA GLU A 78 -14.52 -7.23 -14.32
C GLU A 78 -14.05 -8.04 -15.53
N ASN A 79 -12.74 -8.06 -15.79
CA ASN A 79 -12.11 -8.77 -16.91
C ASN A 79 -11.22 -9.89 -16.37
N PRO A 80 -11.60 -11.17 -16.56
CA PRO A 80 -10.82 -12.31 -16.09
C PRO A 80 -9.46 -12.46 -16.79
N GLU A 81 -9.29 -11.84 -17.96
CA GLU A 81 -8.05 -11.85 -18.74
C GLU A 81 -7.17 -10.62 -18.48
N ALA A 82 -7.52 -9.80 -17.49
CA ALA A 82 -6.69 -8.65 -17.13
C ALA A 82 -5.26 -9.12 -16.75
N PRO A 83 -4.22 -8.40 -17.19
CA PRO A 83 -2.85 -8.74 -16.86
C PRO A 83 -2.65 -8.76 -15.34
N GLN A 84 -1.87 -9.71 -14.87
CA GLN A 84 -1.55 -9.87 -13.46
C GLN A 84 -0.05 -9.75 -13.25
N VAL A 85 0.35 -9.24 -12.09
CA VAL A 85 1.76 -9.21 -11.68
C VAL A 85 2.19 -10.64 -11.33
N GLU A 86 3.23 -11.12 -11.98
CA GLU A 86 3.87 -12.39 -11.69
C GLU A 86 5.32 -12.15 -11.31
N LEU A 87 5.71 -12.58 -10.12
CA LEU A 87 7.05 -12.43 -9.60
C LEU A 87 7.62 -13.77 -9.20
N THR A 88 8.83 -14.07 -9.70
CA THR A 88 9.58 -15.24 -9.24
C THR A 88 10.02 -15.07 -7.78
N PRO A 89 10.30 -16.14 -7.03
CA PRO A 89 10.82 -16.04 -5.66
C PRO A 89 12.04 -15.13 -5.53
N ASP A 90 12.94 -15.17 -6.51
CA ASP A 90 14.13 -14.31 -6.54
C ASP A 90 13.77 -12.83 -6.70
N LEU A 91 12.83 -12.51 -7.59
CA LEU A 91 12.34 -11.13 -7.76
C LEU A 91 11.59 -10.64 -6.53
N LEU A 92 10.81 -11.51 -5.88
CA LEU A 92 10.16 -11.18 -4.62
C LEU A 92 11.19 -10.81 -3.54
N TRP A 93 12.25 -11.58 -3.42
CA TRP A 93 13.29 -11.34 -2.41
C TRP A 93 14.15 -10.12 -2.76
N PHE A 94 14.87 -10.19 -3.89
CA PHE A 94 15.83 -9.14 -4.27
C PHE A 94 15.15 -7.81 -4.59
N GLY A 95 13.96 -7.83 -5.20
CA GLY A 95 13.17 -6.64 -5.43
C GLY A 95 12.72 -5.98 -4.12
N THR A 96 12.29 -6.76 -3.15
CA THR A 96 11.94 -6.24 -1.82
C THR A 96 13.16 -5.63 -1.13
N LEU A 97 14.32 -6.32 -1.15
CA LEU A 97 15.57 -5.77 -0.59
C LEU A 97 16.01 -4.47 -1.27
N LEU A 98 15.86 -4.39 -2.60
CA LEU A 98 16.16 -3.16 -3.34
C LEU A 98 15.35 -1.99 -2.81
N TYR A 99 14.03 -2.14 -2.71
CA TYR A 99 13.15 -1.06 -2.22
C TYR A 99 13.33 -0.79 -0.74
N CYS A 100 13.66 -1.80 0.05
CA CYS A 100 14.07 -1.62 1.45
C CYS A 100 15.36 -0.81 1.57
N GLY A 101 16.33 -1.04 0.69
CA GLY A 101 17.60 -0.30 0.66
C GLY A 101 17.44 1.18 0.32
N LEU A 102 16.42 1.54 -0.47
CA LEU A 102 16.13 2.94 -0.82
C LEU A 102 15.59 3.76 0.38
N ASP A 103 14.88 3.13 1.30
CA ASP A 103 14.39 3.74 2.53
C ASP A 103 14.32 2.68 3.65
N PRO A 104 15.40 2.47 4.39
CA PRO A 104 15.45 1.47 5.46
C PRO A 104 14.50 1.73 6.62
N SER A 105 14.00 2.95 6.78
CA SER A 105 13.06 3.31 7.84
C SER A 105 11.61 2.93 7.54
N GLN A 106 11.28 2.71 6.26
CA GLN A 106 9.92 2.37 5.85
C GLN A 106 9.53 0.95 6.30
N PRO A 107 8.22 0.68 6.51
CA PRO A 107 7.75 -0.66 6.79
C PRO A 107 7.83 -1.55 5.54
N LEU A 108 7.99 -2.86 5.75
CA LEU A 108 8.09 -3.85 4.68
C LEU A 108 6.93 -3.75 3.67
N VAL A 109 5.70 -3.55 4.15
CA VAL A 109 4.53 -3.41 3.27
C VAL A 109 4.71 -2.29 2.25
N LYS A 110 5.29 -1.17 2.64
CA LYS A 110 5.50 -0.03 1.73
C LYS A 110 6.55 -0.35 0.66
N ALA A 111 7.65 -0.99 1.02
CA ALA A 111 8.68 -1.43 0.09
C ALA A 111 8.11 -2.44 -0.92
N SER A 112 7.32 -3.40 -0.44
CA SER A 112 6.69 -4.44 -1.27
C SER A 112 5.66 -3.88 -2.23
N LEU A 113 4.85 -2.91 -1.80
CA LEU A 113 3.89 -2.24 -2.69
C LEU A 113 4.61 -1.46 -3.81
N ARG A 114 5.73 -0.81 -3.51
CA ARG A 114 6.54 -0.13 -4.54
C ARG A 114 7.12 -1.11 -5.57
N LEU A 115 7.52 -2.30 -5.15
CA LEU A 115 7.93 -3.37 -6.08
C LEU A 115 6.76 -3.77 -6.99
N ILE A 116 5.58 -4.01 -6.42
CA ILE A 116 4.38 -4.41 -7.18
C ILE A 116 3.96 -3.31 -8.16
N ASP A 117 3.96 -2.05 -7.75
CA ASP A 117 3.61 -0.91 -8.61
C ASP A 117 4.57 -0.79 -9.81
N ALA A 118 5.87 -0.99 -9.57
CA ALA A 118 6.86 -0.98 -10.66
C ALA A 118 6.63 -2.10 -11.69
N GLU A 119 6.20 -3.28 -11.26
CA GLU A 119 5.88 -4.38 -12.16
C GLU A 119 4.55 -4.12 -12.91
N TRP A 120 3.55 -3.52 -12.25
CA TRP A 120 2.33 -3.06 -12.93
C TRP A 120 2.61 -2.07 -14.06
N ASP A 121 3.51 -1.12 -13.82
CA ASP A 121 3.85 -0.11 -14.83
C ASP A 121 4.52 -0.75 -16.06
N LYS A 122 5.37 -1.75 -15.87
CA LYS A 122 5.95 -2.55 -16.97
C LYS A 122 4.87 -3.27 -17.79
N LEU A 123 3.87 -3.85 -17.12
CA LEU A 123 2.75 -4.53 -17.82
C LEU A 123 1.95 -3.55 -18.68
N LYS A 124 1.68 -2.34 -18.16
CA LYS A 124 0.97 -1.28 -18.91
C LYS A 124 1.77 -0.79 -20.13
N GLU A 125 3.10 -0.68 -20.00
CA GLU A 125 3.98 -0.29 -21.10
C GLU A 125 4.08 -1.37 -22.17
N GLY A 126 4.12 -2.65 -21.78
CA GLY A 126 4.11 -3.80 -22.70
C GLY A 126 2.86 -3.81 -23.58
N THR A 127 1.69 -3.64 -22.96
CA THR A 127 0.39 -3.63 -23.68
C THR A 127 0.26 -2.48 -24.69
N LYS A 128 0.98 -1.36 -24.50
CA LYS A 128 0.96 -0.23 -25.44
C LYS A 128 1.81 -0.45 -26.68
N LYS A 129 2.79 -1.35 -26.63
CA LYS A 129 3.68 -1.62 -27.78
C LYS A 129 3.07 -2.60 -28.79
N ASP A 130 2.05 -3.35 -28.37
CA ASP A 130 1.39 -4.39 -29.20
C ASP A 130 0.11 -3.85 -29.89
N LEU A 131 -0.17 -2.54 -29.77
CA LEU A 131 -1.25 -1.82 -30.47
C LEU A 131 -0.70 -0.88 -31.54
#